data_c534c158b3126a8a2976b208e7bf4ae0
#
_entry.id   c534c158b3126a8a2976b208e7bf4ae0
#
_cell.length_a   1.000
_cell.length_b   1.000
_cell.length_c   1.000
_cell.angle_alpha   90.00
_cell.angle_beta   90.00
_cell.angle_gamma   90.00
#
_symmetry.space_group_name_H-M   'P 1'
#
loop_
_entity.id
_entity.type
_entity.pdbx_description
1 polymer ?
#
loop_
_entity_poly.entity_id
_entity_poly.type
_entity_poly.pdbx_seq_one_letter_code
_entity_poly.pdbx_strand_id
1 'polypeptide(L)'
;TDSVYENYFGTVGIKVRHSESETEIVEVTPYRKEESYSDKRHPDKVTFTSKVEDDLARRDFTINALAQDSKGKIIDPFDGQNDIKNKVIRAVGGPEKRFNEDALRLMRAVRFSAQLDFEIEPKTKEAIKSKANLLKMIAHERIRDELIKMIESDNAEKGIILMQDLGLLKIVLPEVEEGVGVAQNKHHIYNVFEHSVKSLGFAARYKFNTFVRVASLLHDIGKPRTKVGSGGEASFHNHEYIGSKMAARALERLKFPKDFIEKVYTLVRYHMFYYNVGEVTERSVRRLVKKVGPENMAELLEVRQAERKGSGVPKAEPYKLRHLKYMIEKVSQDPLTVGMLKITGH
;
A
#
# COMPACT_ATOMS: atom_id res chain seq x y z
N THR A 1 13.62 -16.11 -31.60
CA THR A 1 12.76 -15.28 -30.71
C THR A 1 12.09 -16.23 -29.74
N ASP A 2 12.49 -16.19 -28.46
CA ASP A 2 11.87 -16.98 -27.45
C ASP A 2 10.53 -16.36 -27.10
N SER A 3 9.44 -17.08 -27.37
CA SER A 3 8.08 -16.66 -26.98
C SER A 3 7.59 -17.51 -25.81
N VAL A 4 6.87 -16.88 -24.90
CA VAL A 4 6.18 -17.54 -23.80
C VAL A 4 4.69 -17.34 -24.01
N TYR A 5 3.93 -18.43 -24.07
CA TYR A 5 2.46 -18.37 -24.17
C TYR A 5 1.87 -18.09 -22.79
N GLU A 6 1.20 -16.94 -22.62
CA GLU A 6 0.85 -16.46 -21.29
C GLU A 6 -0.61 -16.69 -20.88
N ASN A 7 -1.58 -16.80 -21.80
CA ASN A 7 -2.96 -17.01 -21.38
C ASN A 7 -3.91 -17.57 -22.45
N TYR A 8 -5.07 -18.03 -21.97
CA TYR A 8 -6.17 -18.58 -22.77
C TYR A 8 -6.73 -17.60 -23.83
N PHE A 9 -6.46 -16.30 -23.70
CA PHE A 9 -6.99 -15.25 -24.60
C PHE A 9 -6.04 -14.89 -25.75
N GLY A 10 -5.01 -15.68 -25.99
CA GLY A 10 -4.11 -15.50 -27.15
C GLY A 10 -3.01 -14.47 -26.95
N THR A 11 -2.76 -14.01 -25.71
CA THR A 11 -1.60 -13.15 -25.43
C THR A 11 -0.30 -13.97 -25.51
N VAL A 12 0.70 -13.44 -26.20
CA VAL A 12 2.04 -14.03 -26.33
C VAL A 12 3.07 -13.02 -25.84
N GLY A 13 3.89 -13.40 -24.87
CA GLY A 13 5.05 -12.63 -24.44
C GLY A 13 6.25 -12.90 -25.36
N ILE A 14 6.80 -11.87 -25.97
CA ILE A 14 8.01 -11.95 -26.81
C ILE A 14 9.16 -11.36 -26.02
N LYS A 15 10.23 -12.16 -25.82
CA LYS A 15 11.46 -11.68 -25.19
C LYS A 15 12.28 -10.87 -26.19
N VAL A 16 12.41 -9.58 -25.93
CA VAL A 16 13.27 -8.66 -26.70
C VAL A 16 14.52 -8.40 -25.87
N ARG A 17 15.69 -8.76 -26.40
CA ARG A 17 16.98 -8.48 -25.77
C ARG A 17 17.52 -7.17 -26.29
N HIS A 18 17.72 -6.20 -25.43
CA HIS A 18 18.37 -4.91 -25.73
C HIS A 18 19.90 -4.98 -25.51
N SER A 19 20.35 -5.83 -24.54
CA SER A 19 21.75 -6.13 -24.23
C SER A 19 21.88 -7.52 -23.59
N GLU A 20 23.10 -7.96 -23.24
CA GLU A 20 23.32 -9.23 -22.55
C GLU A 20 22.65 -9.29 -21.17
N SER A 21 22.46 -8.14 -20.51
CA SER A 21 21.87 -8.02 -19.17
C SER A 21 20.43 -7.49 -19.16
N GLU A 22 19.90 -7.00 -20.30
CA GLU A 22 18.61 -6.32 -20.35
C GLU A 22 17.67 -7.04 -21.33
N THR A 23 16.66 -7.70 -20.76
CA THR A 23 15.62 -8.39 -21.52
C THR A 23 14.27 -7.79 -21.16
N GLU A 24 13.52 -7.34 -22.16
CA GLU A 24 12.16 -6.85 -22.05
C GLU A 24 11.18 -7.90 -22.57
N ILE A 25 10.00 -8.00 -21.96
CA ILE A 25 8.90 -8.83 -22.47
C ILE A 25 7.89 -7.90 -23.12
N VAL A 26 7.71 -8.04 -24.44
CA VAL A 26 6.69 -7.34 -25.20
C VAL A 26 5.47 -8.26 -25.34
N GLU A 27 4.34 -7.86 -24.76
CA GLU A 27 3.10 -8.60 -24.89
C GLU A 27 2.40 -8.29 -26.21
N VAL A 28 2.11 -9.32 -26.99
CA VAL A 28 1.33 -9.26 -28.22
C VAL A 28 0.00 -9.94 -27.99
N THR A 29 -1.09 -9.20 -28.17
CA THR A 29 -2.46 -9.71 -27.93
C THR A 29 -3.38 -9.34 -29.08
N PRO A 30 -4.27 -10.25 -29.56
CA PRO A 30 -5.27 -9.92 -30.54
C PRO A 30 -6.33 -8.99 -29.95
N TYR A 31 -6.90 -8.11 -30.78
CA TYR A 31 -8.05 -7.30 -30.37
C TYR A 31 -9.24 -8.19 -30.10
N ARG A 32 -10.01 -7.85 -29.06
CA ARG A 32 -11.16 -8.63 -28.65
C ARG A 32 -12.31 -7.80 -28.10
N LYS A 33 -13.51 -8.32 -28.27
CA LYS A 33 -14.72 -7.90 -27.56
C LYS A 33 -14.97 -8.83 -26.39
N GLU A 34 -15.48 -8.30 -25.32
CA GLU A 34 -15.87 -9.04 -24.13
C GLU A 34 -17.34 -8.79 -23.84
N GLU A 35 -18.11 -9.86 -23.63
CA GLU A 35 -19.55 -9.80 -23.38
C GLU A 35 -19.85 -10.58 -22.11
N SER A 36 -20.73 -9.99 -21.25
CA SER A 36 -21.20 -10.56 -19.99
C SER A 36 -20.05 -10.89 -19.01
N TYR A 37 -20.35 -10.77 -17.72
CA TYR A 37 -19.39 -11.03 -16.64
C TYR A 37 -20.17 -11.55 -15.43
N SER A 38 -20.38 -12.86 -15.37
CA SER A 38 -21.13 -13.49 -14.29
C SER A 38 -20.39 -13.46 -12.96
N ASP A 39 -19.08 -13.63 -12.98
CA ASP A 39 -18.22 -13.71 -11.79
C ASP A 39 -17.54 -12.38 -11.38
N LYS A 40 -17.91 -11.26 -12.06
CA LYS A 40 -17.31 -9.92 -11.85
C LYS A 40 -15.80 -9.84 -12.11
N ARG A 41 -15.30 -10.73 -12.98
CA ARG A 41 -13.87 -10.78 -13.33
C ARG A 41 -13.62 -11.24 -14.77
N HIS A 42 -14.15 -12.40 -15.13
CA HIS A 42 -13.89 -13.00 -16.42
C HIS A 42 -15.08 -12.76 -17.35
N PRO A 43 -14.83 -12.37 -18.60
CA PRO A 43 -15.90 -12.30 -19.58
C PRO A 43 -16.42 -13.72 -19.85
N ASP A 44 -17.73 -13.89 -19.86
CA ASP A 44 -18.37 -15.18 -20.18
C ASP A 44 -18.17 -15.54 -21.64
N LYS A 45 -17.99 -14.53 -22.51
CA LYS A 45 -17.75 -14.71 -23.94
C LYS A 45 -16.72 -13.70 -24.44
N VAL A 46 -15.73 -14.21 -25.17
CA VAL A 46 -14.71 -13.44 -25.86
C VAL A 46 -14.78 -13.70 -27.35
N THR A 47 -14.79 -12.62 -28.13
CA THR A 47 -14.80 -12.69 -29.60
C THR A 47 -13.66 -11.83 -30.12
N PHE A 48 -12.77 -12.40 -30.94
CA PHE A 48 -11.70 -11.64 -31.59
C PHE A 48 -12.29 -10.69 -32.63
N THR A 49 -11.66 -9.54 -32.79
CA THR A 49 -12.06 -8.48 -33.72
C THR A 49 -10.84 -7.90 -34.44
N SER A 50 -11.05 -7.32 -35.61
CA SER A 50 -10.04 -6.53 -36.30
C SER A 50 -10.07 -5.04 -35.95
N LYS A 51 -11.05 -4.59 -35.14
CA LYS A 51 -11.25 -3.19 -34.78
C LYS A 51 -10.59 -2.89 -33.44
N VAL A 52 -9.62 -2.01 -33.43
CA VAL A 52 -8.94 -1.58 -32.20
C VAL A 52 -9.89 -0.86 -31.23
N GLU A 53 -10.88 -0.14 -31.75
CA GLU A 53 -11.88 0.59 -30.94
C GLU A 53 -12.69 -0.36 -30.05
N ASP A 54 -12.96 -1.58 -30.52
CA ASP A 54 -13.65 -2.60 -29.73
C ASP A 54 -12.79 -3.05 -28.53
N ASP A 55 -11.49 -3.21 -28.71
CA ASP A 55 -10.56 -3.55 -27.65
C ASP A 55 -10.38 -2.40 -26.65
N LEU A 56 -10.30 -1.17 -27.13
CA LEU A 56 -10.21 0.02 -26.28
C LEU A 56 -11.51 0.23 -25.46
N ALA A 57 -12.66 -0.10 -26.03
CA ALA A 57 -13.97 0.06 -25.36
C ALA A 57 -14.18 -0.85 -24.14
N ARG A 58 -13.47 -1.96 -24.01
CA ARG A 58 -13.55 -2.86 -22.84
C ARG A 58 -12.59 -2.48 -21.70
N ARG A 59 -11.70 -1.53 -21.92
CA ARG A 59 -10.70 -1.11 -20.94
C ARG A 59 -11.32 -0.35 -19.76
N ASP A 60 -10.56 -0.16 -18.69
CA ASP A 60 -11.03 0.44 -17.45
C ASP A 60 -11.23 1.96 -17.53
N PHE A 61 -10.16 2.69 -17.88
CA PHE A 61 -10.14 4.16 -17.88
C PHE A 61 -9.70 4.71 -19.23
N THR A 62 -10.19 5.92 -19.55
CA THR A 62 -9.89 6.62 -20.81
C THR A 62 -8.39 6.79 -21.05
N ILE A 63 -7.62 7.09 -19.98
CA ILE A 63 -6.17 7.23 -20.03
C ILE A 63 -5.42 5.94 -20.38
N ASN A 64 -6.08 4.78 -20.29
CA ASN A 64 -5.57 3.46 -20.66
C ASN A 64 -6.23 2.93 -21.94
N ALA A 65 -7.15 3.68 -22.54
CA ALA A 65 -7.93 3.30 -23.71
C ALA A 65 -7.47 4.04 -24.97
N LEU A 66 -6.16 4.14 -25.14
CA LEU A 66 -5.47 4.73 -26.28
C LEU A 66 -4.63 3.67 -26.97
N ALA A 67 -4.46 3.81 -28.27
CA ALA A 67 -3.52 3.02 -29.06
C ALA A 67 -2.75 3.90 -30.03
N GLN A 68 -1.57 3.44 -30.45
CA GLN A 68 -0.80 4.09 -31.50
C GLN A 68 -0.61 3.10 -32.64
N ASP A 69 -0.85 3.53 -33.86
CA ASP A 69 -0.59 2.71 -35.03
C ASP A 69 0.90 2.71 -35.43
N SER A 70 1.27 1.87 -36.40
CA SER A 70 2.65 1.75 -36.88
C SER A 70 3.20 3.03 -37.54
N LYS A 71 2.34 4.01 -37.85
CA LYS A 71 2.71 5.32 -38.40
C LYS A 71 2.79 6.41 -37.34
N GLY A 72 2.60 6.06 -36.08
CA GLY A 72 2.63 7.01 -34.94
C GLY A 72 1.31 7.75 -34.70
N LYS A 73 0.24 7.48 -35.47
CA LYS A 73 -1.07 8.11 -35.25
C LYS A 73 -1.74 7.55 -34.01
N ILE A 74 -2.19 8.43 -33.11
CA ILE A 74 -2.94 8.06 -31.92
C ILE A 74 -4.41 7.78 -32.28
N ILE A 75 -4.91 6.66 -31.82
CA ILE A 75 -6.31 6.25 -31.87
C ILE A 75 -6.88 6.45 -30.47
N ASP A 76 -7.79 7.39 -30.31
CA ASP A 76 -8.34 7.83 -29.03
C ASP A 76 -9.86 8.03 -29.11
N PRO A 77 -10.64 6.93 -29.07
CA PRO A 77 -12.09 7.01 -29.20
C PRO A 77 -12.79 7.54 -27.96
N PHE A 78 -12.10 7.70 -26.84
CA PHE A 78 -12.68 8.08 -25.53
C PHE A 78 -12.09 9.36 -24.95
N ASP A 79 -11.36 10.15 -25.75
CA ASP A 79 -10.76 11.44 -25.33
C ASP A 79 -9.75 11.30 -24.17
N GLY A 80 -9.02 10.17 -24.14
CA GLY A 80 -8.04 9.87 -23.10
C GLY A 80 -6.86 10.83 -23.07
N GLN A 81 -6.43 11.37 -24.24
CA GLN A 81 -5.36 12.39 -24.31
C GLN A 81 -5.77 13.66 -23.55
N ASN A 82 -7.03 14.09 -23.67
CA ASN A 82 -7.54 15.23 -22.96
C ASN A 82 -7.63 14.95 -21.43
N ASP A 83 -8.06 13.76 -21.04
CA ASP A 83 -8.08 13.36 -19.62
C ASP A 83 -6.66 13.28 -19.03
N ILE A 84 -5.65 12.81 -19.78
CA ILE A 84 -4.24 12.85 -19.37
C ILE A 84 -3.79 14.31 -19.16
N LYS A 85 -4.07 15.19 -20.14
CA LYS A 85 -3.71 16.61 -20.05
C LYS A 85 -4.35 17.31 -18.86
N ASN A 86 -5.61 16.97 -18.55
CA ASN A 86 -6.36 17.54 -17.45
C ASN A 86 -6.17 16.79 -16.13
N LYS A 87 -5.35 15.75 -16.11
CA LYS A 87 -5.09 14.91 -14.91
C LYS A 87 -6.37 14.29 -14.33
N VAL A 88 -7.17 13.64 -15.16
CA VAL A 88 -8.46 13.06 -14.80
C VAL A 88 -8.45 11.54 -14.98
N ILE A 89 -8.96 10.80 -13.99
CA ILE A 89 -9.28 9.38 -14.06
C ILE A 89 -10.77 9.24 -14.34
N ARG A 90 -11.11 8.88 -15.58
CA ARG A 90 -12.48 8.68 -16.05
C ARG A 90 -12.67 7.24 -16.53
N ALA A 91 -13.75 6.59 -16.11
CA ALA A 91 -14.09 5.26 -16.63
C ALA A 91 -14.50 5.34 -18.11
N VAL A 92 -14.11 4.33 -18.90
CA VAL A 92 -14.53 4.22 -20.30
C VAL A 92 -16.03 3.95 -20.37
N GLY A 93 -16.77 4.80 -21.08
CA GLY A 93 -18.23 4.69 -21.20
C GLY A 93 -18.96 4.91 -19.88
N GLY A 94 -19.87 4.01 -19.51
CA GLY A 94 -20.62 4.11 -18.26
C GLY A 94 -19.88 3.52 -17.08
N PRO A 95 -19.53 4.30 -16.02
CA PRO A 95 -18.72 3.82 -14.89
C PRO A 95 -19.38 2.67 -14.13
N GLU A 96 -20.70 2.68 -13.92
CA GLU A 96 -21.40 1.58 -13.24
C GLU A 96 -21.28 0.26 -14.00
N LYS A 97 -21.39 0.31 -15.33
CA LYS A 97 -21.20 -0.87 -16.18
C LYS A 97 -19.78 -1.42 -16.02
N ARG A 98 -18.77 -0.55 -16.10
CA ARG A 98 -17.36 -0.94 -15.95
C ARG A 98 -17.07 -1.59 -14.62
N PHE A 99 -17.60 -1.08 -13.52
CA PHE A 99 -17.41 -1.64 -12.18
C PHE A 99 -18.21 -2.93 -11.94
N ASN A 100 -19.35 -3.10 -12.62
CA ASN A 100 -20.09 -4.36 -12.61
C ASN A 100 -19.39 -5.48 -13.40
N GLU A 101 -18.56 -5.16 -14.39
CA GLU A 101 -17.77 -6.13 -15.16
C GLU A 101 -16.57 -6.65 -14.35
N ASP A 102 -15.74 -5.77 -13.82
CA ASP A 102 -14.64 -6.13 -12.91
C ASP A 102 -14.59 -5.13 -11.75
N ALA A 103 -15.02 -5.58 -10.58
CA ALA A 103 -15.05 -4.74 -9.40
C ALA A 103 -13.66 -4.34 -8.88
N LEU A 104 -12.56 -4.99 -9.30
CA LEU A 104 -11.21 -4.53 -8.98
C LEU A 104 -10.92 -3.14 -9.57
N ARG A 105 -11.63 -2.75 -10.62
CA ARG A 105 -11.52 -1.40 -11.22
C ARG A 105 -11.80 -0.28 -10.21
N LEU A 106 -12.58 -0.56 -9.15
CA LEU A 106 -12.78 0.36 -8.02
C LEU A 106 -11.46 0.71 -7.32
N MET A 107 -10.65 -0.32 -6.99
CA MET A 107 -9.32 -0.13 -6.41
C MET A 107 -8.33 0.49 -7.40
N ARG A 108 -8.40 0.07 -8.67
CA ARG A 108 -7.54 0.60 -9.73
C ARG A 108 -7.73 2.11 -9.94
N ALA A 109 -8.98 2.63 -9.88
CA ALA A 109 -9.24 4.06 -9.95
C ALA A 109 -8.50 4.84 -8.87
N VAL A 110 -8.59 4.39 -7.61
CA VAL A 110 -7.91 5.02 -6.47
C VAL A 110 -6.40 4.90 -6.60
N ARG A 111 -5.91 3.71 -7.00
CA ARG A 111 -4.48 3.52 -7.24
C ARG A 111 -3.94 4.46 -8.31
N PHE A 112 -4.59 4.56 -9.47
CA PHE A 112 -4.14 5.47 -10.53
C PHE A 112 -4.20 6.93 -10.08
N SER A 113 -5.25 7.33 -9.35
CA SER A 113 -5.31 8.66 -8.76
C SER A 113 -4.11 8.96 -7.86
N ALA A 114 -3.70 8.01 -7.02
CA ALA A 114 -2.54 8.16 -6.15
C ALA A 114 -1.21 8.14 -6.94
N GLN A 115 -1.04 7.18 -7.87
CA GLN A 115 0.21 7.02 -8.62
C GLN A 115 0.51 8.17 -9.56
N LEU A 116 -0.52 8.69 -10.27
CA LEU A 116 -0.38 9.74 -11.28
C LEU A 116 -0.66 11.14 -10.73
N ASP A 117 -1.13 11.23 -9.50
CA ASP A 117 -1.65 12.47 -8.89
C ASP A 117 -2.77 13.11 -9.74
N PHE A 118 -3.69 12.27 -10.22
CA PHE A 118 -4.85 12.68 -11.00
C PHE A 118 -6.11 12.69 -10.13
N GLU A 119 -7.12 13.50 -10.50
CA GLU A 119 -8.41 13.51 -9.83
C GLU A 119 -9.37 12.51 -10.48
N ILE A 120 -10.19 11.84 -9.65
CA ILE A 120 -11.24 10.95 -10.18
C ILE A 120 -12.42 11.80 -10.63
N GLU A 121 -12.88 11.60 -11.86
CA GLU A 121 -14.04 12.29 -12.45
C GLU A 121 -15.29 12.11 -11.56
N PRO A 122 -16.14 13.15 -11.36
CA PRO A 122 -17.24 13.10 -10.40
C PRO A 122 -18.21 11.91 -10.58
N LYS A 123 -18.63 11.60 -11.82
CA LYS A 123 -19.53 10.46 -12.08
C LYS A 123 -18.85 9.12 -11.81
N THR A 124 -17.58 9.01 -12.14
CA THR A 124 -16.74 7.83 -11.83
C THR A 124 -16.61 7.68 -10.31
N LYS A 125 -16.36 8.78 -9.59
CA LYS A 125 -16.25 8.82 -8.12
C LYS A 125 -17.57 8.39 -7.43
N GLU A 126 -18.71 8.88 -7.91
CA GLU A 126 -20.02 8.49 -7.40
C GLU A 126 -20.31 7.00 -7.63
N ALA A 127 -20.02 6.50 -8.84
CA ALA A 127 -20.16 5.08 -9.14
C ALA A 127 -19.26 4.19 -8.27
N ILE A 128 -18.01 4.59 -7.97
CA ILE A 128 -17.16 3.86 -7.03
C ILE A 128 -17.84 3.77 -5.68
N LYS A 129 -18.34 4.88 -5.15
CA LYS A 129 -19.00 4.95 -3.85
C LYS A 129 -20.23 4.06 -3.77
N SER A 130 -21.06 4.09 -4.80
CA SER A 130 -22.29 3.27 -4.89
C SER A 130 -22.00 1.76 -5.02
N LYS A 131 -20.89 1.39 -5.67
CA LYS A 131 -20.51 -0.01 -5.96
C LYS A 131 -19.45 -0.57 -5.03
N ALA A 132 -19.02 0.15 -4.01
CA ALA A 132 -17.93 -0.25 -3.10
C ALA A 132 -18.07 -1.69 -2.59
N ASN A 133 -19.30 -2.11 -2.24
CA ASN A 133 -19.59 -3.47 -1.73
C ASN A 133 -19.24 -4.60 -2.71
N LEU A 134 -19.10 -4.33 -4.01
CA LEU A 134 -18.66 -5.35 -4.97
C LEU A 134 -17.24 -5.85 -4.71
N LEU A 135 -16.39 -5.07 -4.01
CA LEU A 135 -15.05 -5.54 -3.63
C LEU A 135 -15.06 -6.81 -2.77
N LYS A 136 -16.15 -7.09 -2.05
CA LYS A 136 -16.29 -8.32 -1.27
C LYS A 136 -16.29 -9.59 -2.12
N MET A 137 -16.51 -9.46 -3.43
CA MET A 137 -16.50 -10.57 -4.39
C MET A 137 -15.13 -10.79 -5.04
N ILE A 138 -14.17 -9.89 -4.80
CA ILE A 138 -12.85 -9.94 -5.42
C ILE A 138 -11.88 -10.72 -4.54
N ALA A 139 -11.06 -11.57 -5.17
CA ALA A 139 -10.00 -12.30 -4.49
C ALA A 139 -9.05 -11.35 -3.74
N HIS A 140 -8.73 -11.69 -2.51
CA HIS A 140 -7.94 -10.84 -1.61
C HIS A 140 -6.53 -10.58 -2.15
N GLU A 141 -5.95 -11.52 -2.88
CA GLU A 141 -4.66 -11.39 -3.55
C GLU A 141 -4.67 -10.23 -4.55
N ARG A 142 -5.74 -10.10 -5.36
CA ARG A 142 -5.88 -9.00 -6.33
C ARG A 142 -6.04 -7.65 -5.61
N ILE A 143 -6.82 -7.60 -4.53
CA ILE A 143 -6.97 -6.39 -3.69
C ILE A 143 -5.63 -6.01 -3.08
N ARG A 144 -4.87 -6.98 -2.53
CA ARG A 144 -3.53 -6.78 -2.00
C ARG A 144 -2.60 -6.13 -3.03
N ASP A 145 -2.59 -6.66 -4.25
CA ASP A 145 -1.67 -6.20 -5.29
C ASP A 145 -1.96 -4.73 -5.70
N GLU A 146 -3.22 -4.34 -5.77
CA GLU A 146 -3.59 -2.94 -6.01
C GLU A 146 -3.28 -2.05 -4.79
N LEU A 147 -3.51 -2.55 -3.57
CA LEU A 147 -3.19 -1.84 -2.32
C LEU A 147 -1.69 -1.57 -2.20
N ILE A 148 -0.85 -2.57 -2.47
CA ILE A 148 0.62 -2.41 -2.41
C ILE A 148 1.10 -1.41 -3.44
N LYS A 149 0.67 -1.50 -4.70
CA LYS A 149 1.03 -0.53 -5.75
C LYS A 149 0.62 0.90 -5.37
N MET A 150 -0.48 1.07 -4.65
CA MET A 150 -0.91 2.37 -4.14
C MET A 150 -0.04 2.85 -2.98
N ILE A 151 0.27 1.98 -2.00
CA ILE A 151 1.14 2.30 -0.85
C ILE A 151 2.57 2.63 -1.30
N GLU A 152 3.04 2.01 -2.38
CA GLU A 152 4.36 2.28 -2.98
C GLU A 152 4.41 3.59 -3.78
N SER A 153 3.28 4.20 -4.09
CA SER A 153 3.24 5.49 -4.76
C SER A 153 3.72 6.64 -3.85
N ASP A 154 4.07 7.76 -4.45
CA ASP A 154 4.47 8.97 -3.72
C ASP A 154 3.30 9.61 -2.97
N ASN A 155 2.09 9.43 -3.47
CA ASN A 155 0.87 9.97 -2.88
C ASN A 155 0.03 8.89 -2.18
N ALA A 156 0.68 7.94 -1.50
CA ALA A 156 0.01 6.88 -0.74
C ALA A 156 -0.99 7.44 0.27
N GLU A 157 -0.69 8.57 0.90
CA GLU A 157 -1.60 9.33 1.78
C GLU A 157 -2.92 9.65 1.07
N LYS A 158 -2.87 10.26 -0.12
CA LYS A 158 -4.05 10.57 -0.96
C LYS A 158 -4.87 9.31 -1.26
N GLY A 159 -4.19 8.21 -1.58
CA GLY A 159 -4.85 6.93 -1.88
C GLY A 159 -5.67 6.39 -0.71
N ILE A 160 -5.14 6.37 0.51
CA ILE A 160 -5.86 5.89 1.70
C ILE A 160 -7.03 6.82 2.05
N ILE A 161 -6.86 8.15 1.94
CA ILE A 161 -7.95 9.13 2.15
C ILE A 161 -9.07 8.87 1.14
N LEU A 162 -8.76 8.71 -0.14
CA LEU A 162 -9.76 8.38 -1.16
C LEU A 162 -10.47 7.06 -0.89
N MET A 163 -9.75 6.03 -0.42
CA MET A 163 -10.40 4.77 -0.02
C MET A 163 -11.42 4.99 1.09
N GLN A 164 -11.10 5.82 2.07
CA GLN A 164 -12.00 6.15 3.17
C GLN A 164 -13.23 6.93 2.66
N ASP A 165 -13.02 8.02 1.89
CA ASP A 165 -14.09 8.85 1.34
C ASP A 165 -15.07 8.09 0.44
N LEU A 166 -14.57 7.06 -0.27
CA LEU A 166 -15.33 6.24 -1.21
C LEU A 166 -15.91 4.96 -0.56
N GLY A 167 -15.65 4.76 0.72
CA GLY A 167 -16.15 3.60 1.47
C GLY A 167 -15.47 2.27 1.10
N LEU A 168 -14.29 2.30 0.44
CA LEU A 168 -13.51 1.11 0.13
C LEU A 168 -12.68 0.65 1.33
N LEU A 169 -12.22 1.59 2.17
CA LEU A 169 -11.34 1.31 3.30
C LEU A 169 -11.98 0.35 4.30
N LYS A 170 -13.25 0.55 4.63
CA LYS A 170 -14.01 -0.33 5.54
C LYS A 170 -14.16 -1.78 5.06
N ILE A 171 -13.91 -2.03 3.77
CA ILE A 171 -13.97 -3.37 3.17
C ILE A 171 -12.58 -3.98 3.13
N VAL A 172 -11.58 -3.19 2.76
CA VAL A 172 -10.20 -3.66 2.53
C VAL A 172 -9.41 -3.70 3.85
N LEU A 173 -9.45 -2.62 4.64
CA LEU A 173 -8.74 -2.46 5.91
C LEU A 173 -9.67 -1.86 6.97
N PRO A 174 -10.72 -2.58 7.41
CA PRO A 174 -11.63 -2.10 8.45
C PRO A 174 -10.90 -1.74 9.75
N GLU A 175 -9.77 -2.36 10.03
CA GLU A 175 -8.94 -2.08 11.20
C GLU A 175 -8.37 -0.66 11.18
N VAL A 176 -8.07 -0.11 10.00
CA VAL A 176 -7.64 1.29 9.82
C VAL A 176 -8.84 2.23 9.91
N GLU A 177 -9.99 1.84 9.35
CA GLU A 177 -11.25 2.59 9.41
C GLU A 177 -11.73 2.81 10.84
N GLU A 178 -11.50 1.86 11.77
CA GLU A 178 -11.82 2.01 13.20
C GLU A 178 -11.17 3.25 13.84
N GLY A 179 -10.08 3.75 13.26
CA GLY A 179 -9.37 4.94 13.73
C GLY A 179 -10.02 6.28 13.35
N VAL A 180 -10.99 6.26 12.42
CA VAL A 180 -11.63 7.49 11.94
C VAL A 180 -12.39 8.18 13.06
N GLY A 181 -12.10 9.46 13.30
CA GLY A 181 -12.73 10.24 14.36
C GLY A 181 -12.33 9.86 15.79
N VAL A 182 -11.45 8.89 16.00
CA VAL A 182 -10.97 8.51 17.33
C VAL A 182 -9.90 9.50 17.78
N ALA A 183 -10.33 10.44 18.65
CA ALA A 183 -9.43 11.43 19.23
C ALA A 183 -8.36 10.77 20.12
N GLN A 184 -7.16 11.32 20.06
CA GLN A 184 -6.00 10.91 20.85
C GLN A 184 -5.80 11.85 22.06
N ASN A 185 -4.67 11.71 22.75
CA ASN A 185 -4.30 12.57 23.88
C ASN A 185 -3.66 13.90 23.40
N LYS A 186 -3.35 14.78 24.36
CA LYS A 186 -2.79 16.13 24.14
C LYS A 186 -1.49 16.21 23.34
N HIS A 187 -0.85 15.08 23.08
CA HIS A 187 0.40 15.01 22.30
C HIS A 187 0.18 14.85 20.79
N HIS A 188 -1.07 14.73 20.36
CA HIS A 188 -1.48 14.56 18.97
C HIS A 188 -2.53 15.59 18.59
N ILE A 189 -2.37 16.22 17.42
CA ILE A 189 -3.37 17.15 16.85
C ILE A 189 -4.35 16.43 15.92
N TYR A 190 -4.03 15.22 15.51
CA TYR A 190 -4.81 14.40 14.60
C TYR A 190 -5.52 13.25 15.33
N ASN A 191 -6.66 12.79 14.80
CA ASN A 191 -7.25 11.52 15.21
C ASN A 191 -6.37 10.33 14.82
N VAL A 192 -6.71 9.11 15.27
CA VAL A 192 -5.88 7.92 15.03
C VAL A 192 -5.71 7.65 13.54
N PHE A 193 -6.78 7.74 12.74
CA PHE A 193 -6.73 7.55 11.29
C PHE A 193 -5.83 8.58 10.60
N GLU A 194 -6.07 9.87 10.83
CA GLU A 194 -5.28 10.95 10.23
C GLU A 194 -3.81 10.82 10.57
N HIS A 195 -3.47 10.50 11.82
CA HIS A 195 -2.11 10.28 12.26
C HIS A 195 -1.44 9.13 11.49
N SER A 196 -2.12 7.99 11.37
CA SER A 196 -1.63 6.82 10.64
C SER A 196 -1.40 7.13 9.15
N VAL A 197 -2.34 7.83 8.52
CA VAL A 197 -2.25 8.21 7.10
C VAL A 197 -1.12 9.21 6.86
N LYS A 198 -0.93 10.20 7.75
CA LYS A 198 0.19 11.14 7.67
C LYS A 198 1.53 10.49 7.93
N SER A 199 1.59 9.47 8.79
CA SER A 199 2.78 8.67 9.01
C SER A 199 3.17 7.90 7.74
N LEU A 200 2.20 7.27 7.07
CA LEU A 200 2.40 6.67 5.75
C LEU A 200 2.87 7.70 4.71
N GLY A 201 2.24 8.87 4.65
CA GLY A 201 2.60 9.95 3.72
C GLY A 201 4.03 10.44 3.93
N PHE A 202 4.49 10.52 5.19
CA PHE A 202 5.89 10.80 5.48
C PHE A 202 6.81 9.69 4.95
N ALA A 203 6.52 8.43 5.27
CA ALA A 203 7.31 7.28 4.82
C ALA A 203 7.38 7.20 3.28
N ALA A 204 6.31 7.55 2.57
CA ALA A 204 6.27 7.62 1.11
C ALA A 204 7.18 8.72 0.56
N ARG A 205 7.09 9.95 1.08
CA ARG A 205 7.93 11.09 0.66
C ARG A 205 9.43 10.83 0.89
N TYR A 206 9.78 10.12 1.95
CA TYR A 206 11.18 9.75 2.24
C TYR A 206 11.63 8.46 1.56
N LYS A 207 10.79 7.89 0.69
CA LYS A 207 11.07 6.68 -0.10
C LYS A 207 11.46 5.47 0.77
N PHE A 208 10.91 5.40 1.97
CA PHE A 208 11.07 4.22 2.82
C PHE A 208 10.47 2.99 2.13
N ASN A 209 10.97 1.81 2.46
CA ASN A 209 10.54 0.57 1.84
C ASN A 209 9.08 0.20 2.20
N THR A 210 8.53 -0.77 1.49
CA THR A 210 7.12 -1.17 1.62
C THR A 210 6.77 -1.65 3.03
N PHE A 211 7.69 -2.33 3.73
CA PHE A 211 7.46 -2.78 5.11
C PHE A 211 7.25 -1.60 6.05
N VAL A 212 8.10 -0.58 5.95
CA VAL A 212 8.00 0.65 6.75
C VAL A 212 6.74 1.41 6.44
N ARG A 213 6.36 1.53 5.17
CA ARG A 213 5.12 2.22 4.76
C ARG A 213 3.89 1.52 5.31
N VAL A 214 3.80 0.20 5.17
CA VAL A 214 2.68 -0.58 5.72
C VAL A 214 2.67 -0.54 7.25
N ALA A 215 3.82 -0.69 7.90
CA ALA A 215 3.93 -0.57 9.35
C ALA A 215 3.54 0.82 9.84
N SER A 216 3.93 1.90 9.13
CA SER A 216 3.56 3.27 9.46
C SER A 216 2.04 3.52 9.36
N LEU A 217 1.35 2.86 8.41
CA LEU A 217 -0.11 2.92 8.34
C LEU A 217 -0.78 2.14 9.48
N LEU A 218 -0.18 1.02 9.91
CA LEU A 218 -0.81 0.06 10.84
C LEU A 218 -0.34 0.19 12.30
N HIS A 219 0.66 1.05 12.62
CA HIS A 219 1.27 1.05 13.95
C HIS A 219 0.28 1.31 15.09
N ASP A 220 -0.70 2.14 14.85
CA ASP A 220 -1.66 2.63 15.84
C ASP A 220 -3.07 2.02 15.74
N ILE A 221 -3.30 1.02 14.88
CA ILE A 221 -4.63 0.41 14.69
C ILE A 221 -5.20 -0.27 15.94
N GLY A 222 -4.37 -0.52 16.95
CA GLY A 222 -4.81 -1.02 18.26
C GLY A 222 -5.44 0.05 19.16
N LYS A 223 -5.20 1.34 18.89
CA LYS A 223 -5.65 2.44 19.76
C LYS A 223 -7.17 2.52 19.93
N PRO A 224 -8.01 2.39 18.88
CA PRO A 224 -9.46 2.43 19.06
C PRO A 224 -9.97 1.40 20.07
N ARG A 225 -9.40 0.20 20.08
CA ARG A 225 -9.81 -0.92 20.94
C ARG A 225 -9.21 -0.90 22.34
N THR A 226 -8.21 -0.07 22.59
CA THR A 226 -7.52 0.03 23.89
C THR A 226 -7.72 1.39 24.55
N LYS A 227 -8.57 2.25 23.98
CA LYS A 227 -8.83 3.58 24.49
C LYS A 227 -9.54 3.51 25.85
N VAL A 228 -8.96 4.18 26.83
CA VAL A 228 -9.55 4.40 28.15
C VAL A 228 -9.57 5.89 28.44
N GLY A 229 -10.70 6.41 28.93
CA GLY A 229 -10.88 7.82 29.19
C GLY A 229 -11.21 8.65 27.94
N SER A 230 -11.26 9.97 28.08
CA SER A 230 -11.64 10.92 27.03
C SER A 230 -10.78 12.18 27.06
N GLY A 231 -10.83 12.96 25.96
CA GLY A 231 -10.09 14.21 25.84
C GLY A 231 -8.57 14.04 25.94
N GLY A 232 -7.90 15.03 26.50
CA GLY A 232 -6.44 15.08 26.61
C GLY A 232 -5.81 14.03 27.53
N GLU A 233 -6.62 13.35 28.36
CA GLU A 233 -6.17 12.32 29.32
C GLU A 233 -6.42 10.89 28.81
N ALA A 234 -6.89 10.73 27.57
CA ALA A 234 -7.06 9.41 26.98
C ALA A 234 -5.75 8.61 26.99
N SER A 235 -5.83 7.35 27.40
CA SER A 235 -4.72 6.41 27.40
C SER A 235 -5.00 5.22 26.48
N PHE A 236 -3.94 4.55 26.00
CA PHE A 236 -4.01 3.49 25.01
C PHE A 236 -3.06 2.35 25.38
N HIS A 237 -3.19 1.82 26.59
CA HIS A 237 -2.27 0.79 27.09
C HIS A 237 -2.30 -0.48 26.23
N ASN A 238 -1.11 -1.02 25.91
CA ASN A 238 -0.93 -2.22 25.10
C ASN A 238 -1.46 -2.12 23.65
N HIS A 239 -1.69 -0.90 23.11
CA HIS A 239 -2.16 -0.76 21.73
C HIS A 239 -1.16 -1.36 20.72
N GLU A 240 0.14 -1.32 21.01
CA GLU A 240 1.18 -1.92 20.17
C GLU A 240 1.09 -3.46 20.12
N TYR A 241 0.69 -4.09 21.24
CA TYR A 241 0.48 -5.53 21.30
C TYR A 241 -0.82 -5.96 20.61
N ILE A 242 -1.92 -5.27 20.88
CA ILE A 242 -3.22 -5.53 20.24
C ILE A 242 -3.11 -5.19 18.75
N GLY A 243 -2.53 -4.03 18.41
CA GLY A 243 -2.34 -3.56 17.04
C GLY A 243 -1.49 -4.50 16.19
N SER A 244 -0.39 -5.04 16.73
CA SER A 244 0.44 -6.01 15.99
C SER A 244 -0.32 -7.29 15.61
N LYS A 245 -1.19 -7.79 16.50
CA LYS A 245 -2.06 -8.94 16.19
C LYS A 245 -3.15 -8.59 15.18
N MET A 246 -3.73 -7.38 15.26
CA MET A 246 -4.69 -6.89 14.28
C MET A 246 -4.02 -6.74 12.91
N ALA A 247 -2.83 -6.16 12.83
CA ALA A 247 -2.06 -6.02 11.60
C ALA A 247 -1.77 -7.39 10.95
N ALA A 248 -1.27 -8.36 11.73
CA ALA A 248 -1.02 -9.70 11.22
C ALA A 248 -2.28 -10.35 10.63
N ARG A 249 -3.41 -10.29 11.33
CA ARG A 249 -4.69 -10.84 10.84
C ARG A 249 -5.20 -10.14 9.59
N ALA A 250 -5.07 -8.80 9.51
CA ALA A 250 -5.45 -8.02 8.34
C ALA A 250 -4.60 -8.41 7.11
N LEU A 251 -3.29 -8.52 7.28
CA LEU A 251 -2.37 -8.92 6.22
C LEU A 251 -2.57 -10.40 5.82
N GLU A 252 -2.83 -11.30 6.77
CA GLU A 252 -3.16 -12.70 6.49
C GLU A 252 -4.47 -12.82 5.70
N ARG A 253 -5.50 -12.08 6.07
CA ARG A 253 -6.77 -11.98 5.33
C ARG A 253 -6.54 -11.51 3.90
N LEU A 254 -5.67 -10.54 3.69
CA LEU A 254 -5.27 -10.02 2.38
C LEU A 254 -4.24 -10.90 1.65
N LYS A 255 -3.90 -12.09 2.20
CA LYS A 255 -3.00 -13.06 1.57
C LYS A 255 -1.58 -12.53 1.31
N PHE A 256 -1.04 -11.75 2.25
CA PHE A 256 0.38 -11.40 2.21
C PHE A 256 1.26 -12.62 2.49
N PRO A 257 2.50 -12.65 1.99
CA PRO A 257 3.49 -13.66 2.34
C PRO A 257 3.79 -13.67 3.85
N LYS A 258 4.12 -14.84 4.39
CA LYS A 258 4.33 -15.03 5.83
C LYS A 258 5.48 -14.16 6.37
N ASP A 259 6.58 -14.11 5.65
CA ASP A 259 7.74 -13.27 5.98
C ASP A 259 7.39 -11.79 6.03
N PHE A 260 6.55 -11.32 5.10
CA PHE A 260 6.02 -9.96 5.11
C PHE A 260 5.20 -9.67 6.37
N ILE A 261 4.30 -10.60 6.73
CA ILE A 261 3.44 -10.50 7.92
C ILE A 261 4.29 -10.45 9.20
N GLU A 262 5.27 -11.34 9.34
CA GLU A 262 6.15 -11.42 10.51
C GLU A 262 6.97 -10.14 10.68
N LYS A 263 7.48 -9.58 9.58
CA LYS A 263 8.23 -8.32 9.60
C LYS A 263 7.37 -7.14 10.01
N VAL A 264 6.21 -6.95 9.39
CA VAL A 264 5.28 -5.86 9.76
C VAL A 264 4.77 -6.04 11.19
N TYR A 265 4.45 -7.27 11.62
CA TYR A 265 4.10 -7.57 13.01
C TYR A 265 5.18 -7.08 13.97
N THR A 266 6.44 -7.38 13.69
CA THR A 266 7.58 -6.97 14.53
C THR A 266 7.70 -5.45 14.60
N LEU A 267 7.61 -4.77 13.47
CA LEU A 267 7.69 -3.30 13.40
C LEU A 267 6.56 -2.64 14.20
N VAL A 268 5.32 -3.13 14.03
CA VAL A 268 4.15 -2.63 14.78
C VAL A 268 4.25 -2.98 16.27
N ARG A 269 4.71 -4.19 16.62
CA ARG A 269 4.83 -4.65 18.02
C ARG A 269 5.81 -3.82 18.84
N TYR A 270 6.90 -3.37 18.20
CA TYR A 270 7.99 -2.70 18.88
C TYR A 270 8.14 -1.22 18.53
N HIS A 271 7.19 -0.59 17.81
CA HIS A 271 7.28 0.84 17.48
C HIS A 271 7.32 1.74 18.73
N MET A 272 6.66 1.33 19.82
CA MET A 272 6.69 2.01 21.11
C MET A 272 7.88 1.52 21.95
N PHE A 273 9.03 2.14 21.80
CA PHE A 273 10.16 1.91 22.69
C PHE A 273 10.56 3.21 23.40
N TYR A 274 10.88 3.06 24.70
CA TYR A 274 11.41 4.17 25.47
C TYR A 274 12.89 4.34 25.21
N TYR A 275 13.28 5.56 24.86
CA TYR A 275 14.68 5.93 24.75
C TYR A 275 14.89 7.35 25.26
N ASN A 276 15.73 7.50 26.29
CA ASN A 276 16.21 8.77 26.77
C ASN A 276 17.72 8.70 27.00
N VAL A 277 18.43 9.69 26.46
CA VAL A 277 19.90 9.74 26.56
C VAL A 277 20.28 9.94 28.03
N GLY A 278 21.20 9.14 28.52
CA GLY A 278 21.64 9.13 29.93
C GLY A 278 20.85 8.18 30.84
N GLU A 279 19.66 7.72 30.43
CA GLU A 279 18.85 6.77 31.20
C GLU A 279 18.90 5.35 30.61
N VAL A 280 19.09 5.23 29.30
CA VAL A 280 19.09 3.94 28.59
C VAL A 280 20.52 3.42 28.48
N THR A 281 20.77 2.22 29.03
CA THR A 281 22.06 1.54 29.05
C THR A 281 22.26 0.68 27.81
N GLU A 282 23.52 0.35 27.47
CA GLU A 282 23.84 -0.62 26.41
C GLU A 282 23.11 -1.96 26.61
N ARG A 283 22.95 -2.43 27.85
CA ARG A 283 22.20 -3.65 28.18
C ARG A 283 20.76 -3.58 27.74
N SER A 284 20.08 -2.42 27.89
CA SER A 284 18.69 -2.25 27.45
C SER A 284 18.60 -2.15 25.93
N VAL A 285 19.57 -1.50 25.26
CA VAL A 285 19.64 -1.48 23.79
C VAL A 285 19.89 -2.89 23.24
N ARG A 286 20.83 -3.67 23.79
CA ARG A 286 21.04 -5.09 23.40
C ARG A 286 19.76 -5.92 23.55
N ARG A 287 19.01 -5.70 24.62
CA ARG A 287 17.72 -6.39 24.83
C ARG A 287 16.70 -6.01 23.78
N LEU A 288 16.64 -4.74 23.37
CA LEU A 288 15.77 -4.28 22.28
C LEU A 288 16.18 -4.93 20.97
N VAL A 289 17.47 -4.84 20.59
CA VAL A 289 18.01 -5.44 19.35
C VAL A 289 17.75 -6.95 19.31
N LYS A 290 17.95 -7.67 20.44
CA LYS A 290 17.66 -9.11 20.51
C LYS A 290 16.17 -9.44 20.30
N LYS A 291 15.25 -8.58 20.80
CA LYS A 291 13.81 -8.81 20.68
C LYS A 291 13.29 -8.50 19.27
N VAL A 292 13.83 -7.47 18.65
CA VAL A 292 13.40 -6.96 17.34
C VAL A 292 14.05 -7.74 16.19
N GLY A 293 15.28 -8.22 16.43
CA GLY A 293 16.18 -8.70 15.40
C GLY A 293 17.04 -7.56 14.84
N PRO A 294 18.37 -7.72 14.74
CA PRO A 294 19.26 -6.68 14.22
C PRO A 294 18.87 -6.23 12.81
N GLU A 295 18.38 -7.15 11.99
CA GLU A 295 17.94 -6.93 10.60
C GLU A 295 16.69 -6.03 10.48
N ASN A 296 15.92 -5.88 11.56
CA ASN A 296 14.69 -5.05 11.59
C ASN A 296 14.91 -3.68 12.22
N MET A 297 16.08 -3.44 12.81
CA MET A 297 16.30 -2.21 13.62
C MET A 297 16.26 -0.94 12.77
N ALA A 298 16.82 -0.97 11.56
CA ALA A 298 16.79 0.19 10.66
C ALA A 298 15.35 0.61 10.34
N GLU A 299 14.53 -0.34 9.91
CA GLU A 299 13.12 -0.09 9.58
C GLU A 299 12.30 0.31 10.81
N LEU A 300 12.60 -0.24 11.99
CA LEU A 300 11.93 0.19 13.24
C LEU A 300 12.20 1.67 13.55
N LEU A 301 13.43 2.15 13.33
CA LEU A 301 13.77 3.56 13.51
C LEU A 301 13.08 4.44 12.47
N GLU A 302 12.94 3.98 11.23
CA GLU A 302 12.21 4.67 10.17
C GLU A 302 10.71 4.77 10.49
N VAL A 303 10.06 3.69 10.99
CA VAL A 303 8.67 3.73 11.49
C VAL A 303 8.54 4.76 12.61
N ARG A 304 9.46 4.78 13.57
CA ARG A 304 9.45 5.76 14.65
C ARG A 304 9.62 7.20 14.14
N GLN A 305 10.42 7.41 13.11
CA GLN A 305 10.57 8.70 12.46
C GLN A 305 9.27 9.13 11.77
N ALA A 306 8.64 8.22 11.03
CA ALA A 306 7.37 8.46 10.35
C ALA A 306 6.25 8.82 11.33
N GLU A 307 6.08 8.06 12.42
CA GLU A 307 5.13 8.32 13.50
C GLU A 307 5.31 9.73 14.10
N ARG A 308 6.56 10.09 14.45
CA ARG A 308 6.85 11.40 15.05
C ARG A 308 6.51 12.56 14.12
N LYS A 309 6.80 12.43 12.84
CA LYS A 309 6.51 13.46 11.84
C LYS A 309 5.02 13.49 11.49
N GLY A 310 4.37 12.33 11.47
CA GLY A 310 2.91 12.19 11.28
C GLY A 310 2.07 12.75 12.43
N SER A 311 2.66 13.03 13.61
CA SER A 311 1.94 13.63 14.75
C SER A 311 1.52 15.09 14.53
N GLY A 312 2.01 15.75 13.48
CA GLY A 312 1.70 17.14 13.16
C GLY A 312 2.40 18.17 14.04
N VAL A 313 3.10 17.74 15.09
CA VAL A 313 3.89 18.64 15.95
C VAL A 313 5.26 18.81 15.33
N PRO A 314 5.71 20.05 15.01
CA PRO A 314 7.06 20.29 14.51
C PRO A 314 8.09 19.79 15.52
N LYS A 315 8.83 18.75 15.15
CA LYS A 315 9.91 18.23 15.97
C LYS A 315 11.14 18.12 15.09
N ALA A 316 12.24 18.81 15.50
CA ALA A 316 13.55 18.63 14.88
C ALA A 316 13.93 17.13 14.90
N GLU A 317 14.83 16.72 13.99
CA GLU A 317 15.37 15.36 14.06
C GLU A 317 16.04 15.16 15.44
N PRO A 318 15.54 14.23 16.25
CA PRO A 318 15.94 14.25 17.65
C PRO A 318 17.36 13.73 17.77
N TYR A 319 18.20 14.49 18.45
CA TYR A 319 19.47 13.99 18.99
C TYR A 319 19.33 12.58 19.60
N LYS A 320 18.22 12.33 20.29
CA LYS A 320 17.87 11.01 20.86
C LYS A 320 17.85 9.88 19.82
N LEU A 321 17.30 10.09 18.64
CA LEU A 321 17.22 9.04 17.59
C LEU A 321 18.60 8.78 16.98
N ARG A 322 19.39 9.82 16.74
CA ARG A 322 20.79 9.69 16.26
C ARG A 322 21.65 8.96 17.28
N HIS A 323 21.52 9.31 18.55
CA HIS A 323 22.26 8.65 19.63
C HIS A 323 21.84 7.16 19.75
N LEU A 324 20.54 6.86 19.65
CA LEU A 324 20.07 5.48 19.66
C LEU A 324 20.64 4.68 18.47
N LYS A 325 20.68 5.27 17.27
CA LYS A 325 21.30 4.63 16.09
C LYS A 325 22.75 4.28 16.35
N TYR A 326 23.54 5.23 16.88
CA TYR A 326 24.93 4.98 17.28
C TYR A 326 25.04 3.85 18.32
N MET A 327 24.16 3.83 19.34
CA MET A 327 24.17 2.79 20.36
C MET A 327 23.80 1.40 19.79
N ILE A 328 22.88 1.33 18.83
CA ILE A 328 22.52 0.10 18.13
C ILE A 328 23.73 -0.41 17.34
N GLU A 329 24.38 0.44 16.55
CA GLU A 329 25.58 0.11 15.79
C GLU A 329 26.69 -0.42 16.72
N LYS A 330 26.91 0.26 17.83
CA LYS A 330 27.91 -0.16 18.85
C LYS A 330 27.62 -1.55 19.41
N VAL A 331 26.39 -1.80 19.87
CA VAL A 331 26.04 -3.09 20.50
C VAL A 331 25.90 -4.23 19.49
N SER A 332 25.67 -3.93 18.20
CA SER A 332 25.57 -4.92 17.14
C SER A 332 26.93 -5.49 16.71
N GLN A 333 28.02 -4.82 17.08
CA GLN A 333 29.39 -5.32 16.87
C GLN A 333 29.77 -6.43 17.87
N ASP A 334 29.07 -6.52 18.99
CA ASP A 334 29.28 -7.52 20.02
C ASP A 334 28.37 -8.75 19.83
N PRO A 335 28.78 -9.94 20.34
CA PRO A 335 27.90 -11.12 20.30
C PRO A 335 26.56 -10.87 20.99
N LEU A 336 25.46 -11.01 20.26
CA LEU A 336 24.09 -10.83 20.79
C LEU A 336 23.52 -12.10 21.42
N THR A 337 24.09 -13.26 21.09
CA THR A 337 23.70 -14.57 21.61
C THR A 337 24.92 -15.41 21.99
N VAL A 338 24.70 -16.40 22.88
CA VAL A 338 25.77 -17.33 23.30
C VAL A 338 26.39 -18.08 22.12
N GLY A 339 25.57 -18.43 21.09
CA GLY A 339 26.06 -19.10 19.88
C GLY A 339 26.97 -18.24 18.97
N MET A 340 27.00 -16.92 19.19
CA MET A 340 27.91 -15.99 18.48
C MET A 340 29.26 -15.82 19.21
N LEU A 341 29.39 -16.36 20.42
CA LEU A 341 30.66 -16.34 21.13
C LEU A 341 31.64 -17.30 20.45
N LYS A 342 32.88 -16.83 20.19
CA LYS A 342 33.95 -17.64 19.62
C LYS A 342 34.58 -18.65 20.65
N ILE A 343 33.96 -18.80 21.82
CA ILE A 343 34.42 -19.69 22.88
C ILE A 343 33.61 -20.96 22.79
N THR A 344 34.20 -22.04 22.27
CA THR A 344 33.73 -23.39 22.48
C THR A 344 34.18 -23.80 23.88
N GLY A 345 33.19 -24.08 24.77
CA GLY A 345 33.53 -24.65 26.09
C GLY A 345 34.31 -25.98 25.90
N HIS A 346 35.54 -25.99 26.36
CA HIS A 346 36.30 -27.19 26.70
C HIS A 346 36.23 -27.36 28.21
#